data_8f70555c89f1960726c218840664dd83
#
_entry.id   8f70555c89f1960726c218840664dd83
#
_cell.length_a   1.000
_cell.length_b   1.000
_cell.length_c   1.000
_cell.angle_alpha   90.00
_cell.angle_beta   90.00
_cell.angle_gamma   90.00
#
_symmetry.space_group_name_H-M   'P 1'
#
loop_
_entity.id
_entity.type
_entity.pdbx_description
1 polymer ?
#
loop_
_entity_poly.entity_id
_entity_poly.type
_entity_poly.pdbx_seq_one_letter_code
_entity_poly.pdbx_strand_id
1 'polypeptide(L)'
;MFFRFALPIIAATALSQTATAFAMPSTSTQSFLSTIPEGPPDAILGIAEAFKSCTDERKVNVCVGAYRDSSGKPWILPSVRKAEERLLADATANKEYAPIAGDAKYVELALKFAYGADTDLSSVAGVQSLSGTGACRIGGHFFAQFAPKPEGLESVPIYIPNPTWGNHIKIFQECGMDVRRYRYYNSKTNGLDYDGLIADLKEAPNGSVILLHSCAHNPTGCDPTMDQWKDISDLIKEKNHHVFFDSAYQGFASGDAEADAAALRFFVDEGHNVVLAQSFAKNFGLYGERTGTLSVLCNSVEEKSAVMSQLKLIIRPMYSSPPIHGSSIVKTVLTDEELTKEYYGNCKEMAERIKSMRMRLVEVLKEVGSTHDWSHVTSQIGMFAFTGKNPFSSLL
;
A
#
# COMPACT_ATOMS: atom_id res chain seq x y z
N MET A 1 -32.29 -79.44 -3.35
CA MET A 1 -32.12 -79.33 -4.83
C MET A 1 -30.99 -78.32 -5.04
N PHE A 2 -29.79 -78.88 -5.29
CA PHE A 2 -28.54 -78.13 -5.39
C PHE A 2 -28.34 -77.69 -6.84
N PHE A 3 -28.06 -76.41 -7.06
CA PHE A 3 -27.44 -75.94 -8.32
C PHE A 3 -26.12 -75.28 -7.98
N ARG A 4 -25.04 -75.97 -8.39
CA ARG A 4 -23.66 -75.45 -8.48
C ARG A 4 -23.57 -74.61 -9.73
N PHE A 5 -23.13 -73.34 -9.65
CA PHE A 5 -22.60 -72.65 -10.81
C PHE A 5 -21.07 -72.52 -10.68
N ALA A 6 -20.38 -73.04 -11.66
CA ALA A 6 -18.93 -72.91 -11.81
C ALA A 6 -18.60 -71.52 -12.38
N LEU A 7 -17.66 -70.83 -11.76
CA LEU A 7 -17.04 -69.67 -12.34
C LEU A 7 -15.90 -70.03 -13.27
N PRO A 8 -15.81 -69.44 -14.46
CA PRO A 8 -14.62 -69.58 -15.30
C PRO A 8 -13.50 -68.64 -14.78
N ILE A 9 -12.31 -69.19 -14.64
CA ILE A 9 -11.06 -68.48 -14.39
C ILE A 9 -10.71 -67.71 -15.67
N ILE A 10 -10.79 -66.40 -15.62
CA ILE A 10 -10.26 -65.49 -16.64
C ILE A 10 -8.79 -65.20 -16.27
N ALA A 11 -7.90 -65.75 -17.11
CA ALA A 11 -6.47 -65.49 -17.08
C ALA A 11 -6.25 -63.96 -17.37
N ALA A 12 -5.73 -63.27 -16.41
CA ALA A 12 -5.30 -61.87 -16.59
C ALA A 12 -3.98 -61.90 -17.40
N THR A 13 -4.06 -61.59 -18.69
CA THR A 13 -2.90 -61.18 -19.49
C THR A 13 -2.49 -59.79 -19.10
N ALA A 14 -1.35 -59.69 -18.44
CA ALA A 14 -0.71 -58.42 -18.12
C ALA A 14 -0.28 -57.75 -19.44
N LEU A 15 -1.03 -56.74 -19.87
CA LEU A 15 -0.60 -55.78 -20.87
C LEU A 15 0.39 -54.84 -20.20
N SER A 16 1.68 -55.04 -20.45
CA SER A 16 2.71 -54.05 -20.14
C SER A 16 2.46 -52.84 -21.06
N GLN A 17 1.81 -51.82 -20.50
CA GLN A 17 1.82 -50.50 -21.12
C GLN A 17 3.22 -49.92 -20.95
N THR A 18 4.05 -50.07 -21.99
CA THR A 18 5.24 -49.25 -22.15
C THR A 18 4.77 -47.78 -22.24
N ALA A 19 5.00 -47.04 -21.18
CA ALA A 19 4.88 -45.58 -21.20
C ALA A 19 5.87 -45.10 -22.27
N THR A 20 5.37 -44.79 -23.46
CA THR A 20 6.10 -44.01 -24.45
C THR A 20 6.32 -42.64 -23.86
N ALA A 21 7.53 -42.43 -23.31
CA ALA A 21 7.98 -41.10 -22.99
C ALA A 21 7.84 -40.24 -24.26
N PHE A 22 7.09 -39.16 -24.18
CA PHE A 22 7.02 -38.19 -25.25
C PHE A 22 8.45 -37.67 -25.46
N ALA A 23 9.16 -38.24 -26.43
CA ALA A 23 10.42 -37.70 -26.88
C ALA A 23 10.12 -36.38 -27.58
N MET A 24 10.39 -35.28 -26.94
CA MET A 24 10.39 -33.96 -27.57
C MET A 24 11.34 -34.03 -28.77
N PRO A 25 10.94 -33.61 -29.96
CA PRO A 25 11.83 -33.57 -31.11
C PRO A 25 13.02 -32.65 -30.78
N SER A 26 14.23 -33.15 -30.83
CA SER A 26 15.46 -32.40 -30.64
C SER A 26 15.78 -31.60 -31.94
N THR A 27 14.93 -30.65 -32.26
CA THR A 27 15.34 -29.54 -33.11
C THR A 27 15.97 -28.49 -32.21
N SER A 28 17.24 -28.23 -32.38
CA SER A 28 18.04 -27.24 -31.64
C SER A 28 17.66 -25.81 -31.95
N THR A 29 16.37 -25.51 -31.98
CA THR A 29 15.89 -24.12 -31.89
C THR A 29 15.91 -23.75 -30.41
N GLN A 30 16.90 -22.99 -30.04
CA GLN A 30 17.02 -22.44 -28.69
C GLN A 30 15.68 -21.78 -28.31
N SER A 31 15.00 -22.29 -27.29
CA SER A 31 13.71 -21.75 -26.85
C SER A 31 13.91 -20.29 -26.46
N PHE A 32 13.00 -19.38 -26.87
CA PHE A 32 13.05 -17.97 -26.42
C PHE A 32 13.08 -17.86 -24.91
N LEU A 33 12.55 -18.87 -24.20
CA LEU A 33 12.57 -18.90 -22.73
C LEU A 33 13.99 -18.97 -22.17
N SER A 34 14.96 -19.54 -22.91
CA SER A 34 16.37 -19.59 -22.48
C SER A 34 17.07 -18.24 -22.55
N THR A 35 16.46 -17.24 -23.19
CA THR A 35 16.98 -15.86 -23.26
C THR A 35 16.38 -14.95 -22.16
N ILE A 36 15.40 -15.45 -21.39
CA ILE A 36 14.79 -14.69 -20.29
C ILE A 36 15.81 -14.60 -19.15
N PRO A 37 16.26 -13.38 -18.78
CA PRO A 37 17.17 -13.22 -17.65
C PRO A 37 16.45 -13.57 -16.34
N GLU A 38 17.14 -14.19 -15.42
CA GLU A 38 16.64 -14.37 -14.06
C GLU A 38 16.44 -12.98 -13.40
N GLY A 39 15.26 -12.75 -12.83
CA GLY A 39 14.98 -11.52 -12.12
C GLY A 39 15.82 -11.41 -10.85
N PRO A 40 16.27 -10.20 -10.45
CA PRO A 40 16.93 -10.03 -9.18
C PRO A 40 16.01 -10.44 -8.03
N PRO A 41 16.54 -11.11 -6.97
CA PRO A 41 15.73 -11.43 -5.80
C PRO A 41 15.17 -10.16 -5.18
N ASP A 42 13.91 -10.23 -4.73
CA ASP A 42 13.30 -9.11 -4.00
C ASP A 42 14.08 -8.86 -2.69
N ALA A 43 14.51 -7.62 -2.49
CA ALA A 43 15.36 -7.24 -1.37
C ALA A 43 14.72 -7.48 0.02
N ILE A 44 13.38 -7.47 0.10
CA ILE A 44 12.62 -7.68 1.34
C ILE A 44 12.25 -9.16 1.49
N LEU A 45 11.72 -9.78 0.42
CA LEU A 45 11.28 -11.19 0.46
C LEU A 45 12.47 -12.14 0.64
N GLY A 46 13.63 -11.85 0.02
CA GLY A 46 14.86 -12.66 0.21
C GLY A 46 15.32 -12.68 1.68
N ILE A 47 15.23 -11.55 2.40
CA ILE A 47 15.52 -11.50 3.84
C ILE A 47 14.49 -12.30 4.64
N ALA A 48 13.20 -12.24 4.24
CA ALA A 48 12.15 -13.01 4.90
C ALA A 48 12.35 -14.53 4.74
N GLU A 49 12.86 -14.98 3.60
CA GLU A 49 13.23 -16.40 3.37
C GLU A 49 14.44 -16.79 4.19
N ALA A 50 15.47 -15.95 4.24
CA ALA A 50 16.64 -16.16 5.10
C ALA A 50 16.25 -16.24 6.58
N PHE A 51 15.33 -15.37 7.03
CA PHE A 51 14.76 -15.45 8.38
C PHE A 51 14.06 -16.78 8.66
N LYS A 52 13.27 -17.28 7.72
CA LYS A 52 12.59 -18.59 7.88
C LYS A 52 13.60 -19.74 7.98
N SER A 53 14.66 -19.70 7.17
CA SER A 53 15.69 -20.73 7.12
C SER A 53 16.66 -20.68 8.30
N CYS A 54 16.79 -19.55 9.00
CA CYS A 54 17.64 -19.41 10.17
C CYS A 54 17.10 -20.24 11.33
N THR A 55 17.96 -21.02 11.99
CA THR A 55 17.60 -21.89 13.13
C THR A 55 17.92 -21.26 14.50
N ASP A 56 18.52 -20.06 14.55
CA ASP A 56 18.82 -19.37 15.80
C ASP A 56 17.52 -18.90 16.46
N GLU A 57 17.26 -19.37 17.69
CA GLU A 57 16.06 -19.01 18.45
C GLU A 57 16.01 -17.53 18.84
N ARG A 58 17.15 -16.84 18.87
CA ARG A 58 17.24 -15.40 19.16
C ARG A 58 16.81 -14.50 17.99
N LYS A 59 16.56 -15.10 16.82
CA LYS A 59 16.17 -14.33 15.62
C LYS A 59 14.90 -13.52 15.85
N VAL A 60 14.90 -12.28 15.36
CA VAL A 60 13.72 -11.39 15.39
C VAL A 60 13.38 -10.97 13.97
N ASN A 61 12.10 -11.10 13.60
CA ASN A 61 11.63 -10.69 12.28
C ASN A 61 11.24 -9.21 12.28
N VAL A 62 12.05 -8.40 11.64
CA VAL A 62 11.81 -6.97 11.40
C VAL A 62 11.71 -6.63 9.90
N CYS A 63 11.60 -7.66 9.03
CA CYS A 63 11.66 -7.48 7.58
C CYS A 63 10.33 -7.05 6.96
N VAL A 64 9.21 -7.59 7.46
CA VAL A 64 7.89 -7.36 6.86
C VAL A 64 7.15 -6.29 7.63
N GLY A 65 6.75 -5.22 6.94
CA GLY A 65 5.95 -4.12 7.50
C GLY A 65 4.52 -4.55 7.82
N ALA A 66 4.35 -5.41 8.83
CA ALA A 66 3.08 -5.83 9.37
C ALA A 66 3.10 -5.75 10.90
N TYR A 67 2.03 -5.20 11.49
CA TYR A 67 1.89 -5.13 12.94
C TYR A 67 1.86 -6.54 13.54
N ARG A 68 2.54 -6.69 14.67
CA ARG A 68 2.57 -7.95 15.43
C ARG A 68 2.28 -7.68 16.88
N ASP A 69 1.54 -8.59 17.50
CA ASP A 69 1.21 -8.55 18.94
C ASP A 69 2.45 -8.81 19.83
N SER A 70 2.24 -8.85 21.12
CA SER A 70 3.30 -9.10 22.11
C SER A 70 3.93 -10.48 21.98
N SER A 71 3.25 -11.45 21.34
CA SER A 71 3.78 -12.78 21.05
C SER A 71 4.49 -12.89 19.70
N GLY A 72 4.62 -11.76 18.96
CA GLY A 72 5.22 -11.70 17.63
C GLY A 72 4.32 -12.25 16.51
N LYS A 73 3.04 -12.48 16.78
CA LYS A 73 2.07 -13.02 15.81
C LYS A 73 1.31 -11.89 15.10
N PRO A 74 0.82 -12.12 13.86
CA PRO A 74 -0.12 -11.21 13.23
C PRO A 74 -1.35 -10.99 14.13
N TRP A 75 -1.72 -9.73 14.31
CA TRP A 75 -2.88 -9.36 15.12
C TRP A 75 -4.06 -9.01 14.23
N ILE A 76 -5.19 -9.68 14.46
CA ILE A 76 -6.45 -9.34 13.80
C ILE A 76 -7.20 -8.43 14.76
N LEU A 77 -7.57 -7.23 14.28
CA LEU A 77 -8.29 -6.27 15.10
C LEU A 77 -9.63 -6.87 15.60
N PRO A 78 -9.99 -6.69 16.87
CA PRO A 78 -11.27 -7.16 17.39
C PRO A 78 -12.48 -6.67 16.59
N SER A 79 -12.47 -5.40 16.17
CA SER A 79 -13.50 -4.82 15.30
C SER A 79 -13.62 -5.53 13.94
N VAL A 80 -12.47 -5.92 13.34
CA VAL A 80 -12.41 -6.70 12.08
C VAL A 80 -12.99 -8.10 12.30
N ARG A 81 -12.62 -8.76 13.40
CA ARG A 81 -13.14 -10.11 13.70
C ARG A 81 -14.67 -10.10 13.85
N LYS A 82 -15.22 -9.13 14.56
CA LYS A 82 -16.68 -8.97 14.69
C LYS A 82 -17.36 -8.67 13.37
N ALA A 83 -16.71 -7.88 12.49
CA ALA A 83 -17.23 -7.63 11.15
C ALA A 83 -17.25 -8.92 10.30
N GLU A 84 -16.20 -9.75 10.36
CA GLU A 84 -16.16 -11.07 9.70
C GLU A 84 -17.28 -11.99 10.19
N GLU A 85 -17.52 -12.05 11.51
CA GLU A 85 -18.63 -12.83 12.10
C GLU A 85 -20.00 -12.38 11.57
N ARG A 86 -20.24 -11.06 11.48
CA ARG A 86 -21.48 -10.53 10.91
C ARG A 86 -21.64 -10.88 9.44
N LEU A 87 -20.55 -10.77 8.64
CA LEU A 87 -20.57 -11.14 7.22
C LEU A 87 -20.83 -12.63 7.01
N LEU A 88 -20.28 -13.49 7.89
CA LEU A 88 -20.51 -14.93 7.84
C LEU A 88 -21.96 -15.29 8.18
N ALA A 89 -22.56 -14.56 9.11
CA ALA A 89 -23.95 -14.76 9.52
C ALA A 89 -25.00 -14.23 8.52
N ASP A 90 -24.59 -13.42 7.56
CA ASP A 90 -25.49 -12.86 6.53
C ASP A 90 -25.86 -13.91 5.49
N ALA A 91 -27.05 -14.48 5.61
CA ALA A 91 -27.59 -15.47 4.67
C ALA A 91 -27.83 -14.93 3.26
N THR A 92 -27.79 -13.60 3.05
CA THR A 92 -27.94 -12.96 1.73
C THR A 92 -26.60 -12.74 1.02
N ALA A 93 -25.49 -12.93 1.72
CA ALA A 93 -24.15 -12.77 1.17
C ALA A 93 -23.92 -13.75 0.00
N ASN A 94 -23.36 -13.23 -1.09
CA ASN A 94 -23.08 -14.02 -2.29
C ASN A 94 -21.64 -13.76 -2.80
N LYS A 95 -21.28 -14.40 -3.90
CA LYS A 95 -19.95 -14.28 -4.52
C LYS A 95 -20.00 -13.65 -5.91
N GLU A 96 -21.04 -12.85 -6.18
CA GLU A 96 -21.18 -12.12 -7.44
C GLU A 96 -20.06 -11.09 -7.62
N TYR A 97 -19.76 -10.76 -8.86
CA TYR A 97 -18.78 -9.74 -9.18
C TYR A 97 -19.20 -8.36 -8.65
N ALA A 98 -18.27 -7.67 -8.02
CA ALA A 98 -18.42 -6.25 -7.77
C ALA A 98 -18.45 -5.45 -9.10
N PRO A 99 -19.10 -4.28 -9.15
CA PRO A 99 -18.91 -3.34 -10.24
C PRO A 99 -17.43 -3.01 -10.44
N ILE A 100 -17.01 -2.62 -11.66
CA ILE A 100 -15.62 -2.26 -11.97
C ILE A 100 -15.07 -1.20 -11.00
N ALA A 101 -15.90 -0.24 -10.59
CA ALA A 101 -15.53 0.80 -9.61
C ALA A 101 -15.53 0.31 -8.15
N GLY A 102 -15.96 -0.93 -7.89
CA GLY A 102 -16.12 -1.48 -6.55
C GLY A 102 -17.51 -1.23 -5.95
N ASP A 103 -17.67 -1.60 -4.67
CA ASP A 103 -18.90 -1.34 -3.88
C ASP A 103 -19.01 0.17 -3.60
N ALA A 104 -20.08 0.80 -4.08
CA ALA A 104 -20.28 2.24 -3.96
C ALA A 104 -20.33 2.73 -2.50
N LYS A 105 -20.93 1.93 -1.59
CA LYS A 105 -20.99 2.29 -0.17
C LYS A 105 -19.65 2.16 0.52
N TYR A 106 -18.86 1.15 0.18
CA TYR A 106 -17.49 1.04 0.65
C TYR A 106 -16.65 2.24 0.18
N VAL A 107 -16.73 2.59 -1.11
CA VAL A 107 -16.00 3.74 -1.65
C VAL A 107 -16.40 5.04 -0.93
N GLU A 108 -17.71 5.30 -0.77
CA GLU A 108 -18.20 6.47 -0.02
C GLU A 108 -17.60 6.54 1.39
N LEU A 109 -17.64 5.44 2.15
CA LEU A 109 -17.13 5.38 3.52
C LEU A 109 -15.60 5.56 3.56
N ALA A 110 -14.88 4.98 2.61
CA ALA A 110 -13.44 5.15 2.48
C ALA A 110 -13.06 6.62 2.20
N LEU A 111 -13.83 7.31 1.34
CA LEU A 111 -13.62 8.73 1.06
C LEU A 111 -13.95 9.60 2.28
N LYS A 112 -15.04 9.33 2.99
CA LYS A 112 -15.38 10.03 4.24
C LYS A 112 -14.34 9.81 5.33
N PHE A 113 -13.78 8.63 5.41
CA PHE A 113 -12.67 8.35 6.33
C PHE A 113 -11.44 9.21 6.02
N ALA A 114 -11.10 9.39 4.75
CA ALA A 114 -9.96 10.20 4.33
C ALA A 114 -10.23 11.71 4.45
N TYR A 115 -11.29 12.18 3.81
CA TYR A 115 -11.55 13.61 3.62
C TYR A 115 -12.34 14.26 4.77
N GLY A 116 -12.99 13.47 5.62
CA GLY A 116 -13.86 13.91 6.70
C GLY A 116 -15.32 13.48 6.50
N ALA A 117 -16.02 13.24 7.61
CA ALA A 117 -17.39 12.71 7.58
C ALA A 117 -18.39 13.63 6.86
N ASP A 118 -18.20 14.94 6.97
CA ASP A 118 -19.09 15.98 6.44
C ASP A 118 -18.67 16.50 5.06
N THR A 119 -17.56 15.96 4.48
CA THR A 119 -17.06 16.40 3.17
C THR A 119 -18.10 16.10 2.07
N ASP A 120 -18.38 17.09 1.23
CA ASP A 120 -19.18 16.90 0.02
C ASP A 120 -18.40 16.07 -1.02
N LEU A 121 -18.89 14.87 -1.28
CA LEU A 121 -18.30 13.93 -2.24
C LEU A 121 -18.93 14.04 -3.65
N SER A 122 -19.77 15.04 -3.90
CA SER A 122 -20.48 15.18 -5.18
C SER A 122 -19.54 15.28 -6.37
N SER A 123 -18.37 15.93 -6.20
CA SER A 123 -17.32 16.10 -7.22
C SER A 123 -16.13 15.15 -7.05
N VAL A 124 -16.15 14.19 -6.13
CA VAL A 124 -15.05 13.24 -5.92
C VAL A 124 -15.26 11.97 -6.73
N ALA A 125 -14.39 11.68 -7.69
CA ALA A 125 -14.35 10.40 -8.38
C ALA A 125 -13.60 9.38 -7.50
N GLY A 126 -14.24 8.25 -7.17
CA GLY A 126 -13.65 7.22 -6.31
C GLY A 126 -13.86 5.81 -6.83
N VAL A 127 -12.82 4.98 -6.76
CA VAL A 127 -12.88 3.57 -7.16
C VAL A 127 -12.17 2.68 -6.15
N GLN A 128 -12.68 1.48 -5.93
CA GLN A 128 -12.00 0.46 -5.15
C GLN A 128 -10.76 -0.04 -5.90
N SER A 129 -9.67 -0.30 -5.17
CA SER A 129 -8.41 -0.75 -5.73
C SER A 129 -7.83 -1.96 -4.98
N LEU A 130 -6.81 -2.60 -5.58
CA LEU A 130 -6.05 -3.67 -4.94
C LEU A 130 -5.04 -3.07 -3.93
N SER A 131 -5.57 -2.55 -2.81
CA SER A 131 -4.80 -1.83 -1.78
C SER A 131 -4.11 -0.58 -2.35
N GLY A 132 -3.17 0.00 -1.60
CA GLY A 132 -2.38 1.16 -2.04
C GLY A 132 -1.57 0.89 -3.31
N THR A 133 -1.02 -0.32 -3.47
CA THR A 133 -0.27 -0.71 -4.68
C THR A 133 -1.12 -0.56 -5.94
N GLY A 134 -2.34 -1.11 -5.92
CA GLY A 134 -3.28 -0.98 -7.04
C GLY A 134 -3.73 0.47 -7.24
N ALA A 135 -3.96 1.22 -6.16
CA ALA A 135 -4.32 2.64 -6.23
C ALA A 135 -3.21 3.47 -6.89
N CYS A 136 -1.95 3.30 -6.47
CA CYS A 136 -0.80 3.96 -7.08
C CYS A 136 -0.68 3.61 -8.58
N ARG A 137 -0.93 2.35 -8.96
CA ARG A 137 -0.89 1.90 -10.36
C ARG A 137 -1.98 2.55 -11.20
N ILE A 138 -3.22 2.60 -10.69
CA ILE A 138 -4.34 3.25 -11.39
C ILE A 138 -4.09 4.75 -11.52
N GLY A 139 -3.68 5.42 -10.44
CA GLY A 139 -3.35 6.85 -10.43
C GLY A 139 -2.18 7.19 -11.36
N GLY A 140 -1.14 6.36 -11.38
CA GLY A 140 -0.01 6.51 -12.30
C GLY A 140 -0.44 6.41 -13.78
N HIS A 141 -1.27 5.42 -14.12
CA HIS A 141 -1.84 5.32 -15.49
C HIS A 141 -2.73 6.50 -15.82
N PHE A 142 -3.54 6.97 -14.86
CA PHE A 142 -4.39 8.14 -15.06
C PHE A 142 -3.55 9.39 -15.40
N PHE A 143 -2.52 9.67 -14.59
CA PHE A 143 -1.63 10.80 -14.89
C PHE A 143 -0.86 10.63 -16.20
N ALA A 144 -0.31 9.46 -16.48
CA ALA A 144 0.44 9.20 -17.69
C ALA A 144 -0.39 9.42 -18.99
N GLN A 145 -1.70 9.16 -18.91
CA GLN A 145 -2.62 9.28 -20.04
C GLN A 145 -3.23 10.68 -20.18
N PHE A 146 -3.51 11.37 -19.06
CA PHE A 146 -4.35 12.56 -19.09
C PHE A 146 -3.69 13.83 -18.57
N ALA A 147 -2.62 13.75 -17.76
CA ALA A 147 -1.94 14.94 -17.32
C ALA A 147 -1.19 15.62 -18.50
N PRO A 148 -1.21 16.96 -18.58
CA PRO A 148 -0.43 17.68 -19.56
C PRO A 148 1.05 17.36 -19.41
N LYS A 149 1.73 17.11 -20.50
CA LYS A 149 3.18 16.96 -20.50
C LYS A 149 3.84 18.32 -20.44
N PRO A 150 4.78 18.55 -19.52
CA PRO A 150 5.56 19.78 -19.53
C PRO A 150 6.30 19.96 -20.88
N GLU A 151 6.52 21.21 -21.26
CA GLU A 151 7.18 21.55 -22.54
C GLU A 151 8.54 20.84 -22.67
N GLY A 152 8.76 20.23 -23.83
CA GLY A 152 10.01 19.52 -24.15
C GLY A 152 10.12 18.11 -23.55
N LEU A 153 9.11 17.60 -22.84
CA LEU A 153 9.10 16.24 -22.28
C LEU A 153 8.18 15.30 -23.07
N GLU A 154 8.64 14.07 -23.29
CA GLU A 154 7.87 13.02 -23.97
C GLU A 154 6.90 12.28 -23.04
N SER A 155 7.14 12.31 -21.73
CA SER A 155 6.32 11.68 -20.69
C SER A 155 6.07 12.63 -19.52
N VAL A 156 5.02 12.34 -18.74
CA VAL A 156 4.68 13.10 -17.55
C VAL A 156 5.69 12.76 -16.44
N PRO A 157 6.43 13.75 -15.89
CA PRO A 157 7.33 13.51 -14.77
C PRO A 157 6.57 13.36 -13.47
N ILE A 158 6.97 12.35 -12.69
CA ILE A 158 6.55 12.20 -11.30
C ILE A 158 7.75 12.29 -10.38
N TYR A 159 7.70 13.23 -9.45
CA TYR A 159 8.70 13.42 -8.43
C TYR A 159 8.31 12.65 -7.18
N ILE A 160 9.16 11.71 -6.75
CA ILE A 160 8.95 10.86 -5.57
C ILE A 160 10.01 11.18 -4.51
N PRO A 161 9.71 11.04 -3.20
CA PRO A 161 10.68 11.33 -2.16
C PRO A 161 11.89 10.38 -2.21
N ASN A 162 13.05 10.85 -1.77
CA ASN A 162 14.26 10.05 -1.64
C ASN A 162 14.75 10.03 -0.19
N PRO A 163 14.66 8.88 0.54
CA PRO A 163 14.11 7.59 0.10
C PRO A 163 12.59 7.59 0.01
N THR A 164 12.02 6.53 -0.56
CA THR A 164 10.58 6.27 -0.65
C THR A 164 10.28 4.77 -0.53
N TRP A 165 9.01 4.38 -0.45
CA TRP A 165 8.62 2.98 -0.58
C TRP A 165 9.10 2.42 -1.94
N GLY A 166 9.91 1.35 -1.88
CA GLY A 166 10.65 0.86 -3.04
C GLY A 166 9.80 0.55 -4.28
N ASN A 167 8.52 0.15 -4.08
CA ASN A 167 7.62 -0.15 -5.20
C ASN A 167 7.18 1.08 -6.00
N HIS A 168 7.21 2.29 -5.44
CA HIS A 168 6.83 3.52 -6.17
C HIS A 168 7.58 3.64 -7.50
N ILE A 169 8.90 3.37 -7.48
CA ILE A 169 9.74 3.50 -8.67
C ILE A 169 9.19 2.61 -9.80
N LYS A 170 9.05 1.31 -9.51
CA LYS A 170 8.63 0.35 -10.52
C LYS A 170 7.18 0.56 -10.96
N ILE A 171 6.28 0.89 -10.02
CA ILE A 171 4.87 1.16 -10.33
C ILE A 171 4.76 2.28 -11.36
N PHE A 172 5.39 3.43 -11.10
CA PHE A 172 5.25 4.60 -11.98
C PHE A 172 6.04 4.46 -13.29
N GLN A 173 7.20 3.81 -13.28
CA GLN A 173 7.91 3.45 -14.51
C GLN A 173 7.06 2.57 -15.44
N GLU A 174 6.39 1.55 -14.88
CA GLU A 174 5.50 0.67 -15.63
C GLU A 174 4.19 1.35 -16.07
N CYS A 175 3.86 2.52 -15.53
CA CYS A 175 2.81 3.38 -16.06
C CYS A 175 3.25 4.24 -17.24
N GLY A 176 4.54 4.27 -17.56
CA GLY A 176 5.11 5.14 -18.59
C GLY A 176 5.41 6.55 -18.12
N MET A 177 5.51 6.79 -16.82
CA MET A 177 5.90 8.09 -16.26
C MET A 177 7.43 8.22 -16.19
N ASP A 178 7.94 9.45 -16.28
CA ASP A 178 9.33 9.80 -16.02
C ASP A 178 9.55 9.95 -14.49
N VAL A 179 10.12 8.93 -13.89
CA VAL A 179 10.27 8.88 -12.42
C VAL A 179 11.53 9.64 -12.00
N ARG A 180 11.34 10.73 -11.31
CA ARG A 180 12.38 11.59 -10.74
C ARG A 180 12.29 11.59 -9.22
N ARG A 181 13.34 12.06 -8.55
CA ARG A 181 13.39 12.08 -7.08
C ARG A 181 13.60 13.49 -6.57
N TYR A 182 13.01 13.79 -5.40
CA TYR A 182 13.34 14.97 -4.62
C TYR A 182 13.93 14.58 -3.27
N ARG A 183 14.82 15.41 -2.73
CA ARG A 183 15.41 15.20 -1.40
C ARG A 183 14.33 15.21 -0.34
N TYR A 184 14.38 14.27 0.56
CA TYR A 184 13.37 14.16 1.61
C TYR A 184 13.98 13.91 2.99
N TYR A 185 15.09 13.17 3.07
CA TYR A 185 15.69 12.77 4.34
C TYR A 185 17.13 13.24 4.43
N ASN A 186 17.46 13.87 5.56
CA ASN A 186 18.81 14.31 5.88
C ASN A 186 19.45 13.33 6.89
N SER A 187 20.41 12.53 6.43
CA SER A 187 21.09 11.54 7.27
C SER A 187 21.99 12.14 8.36
N LYS A 188 22.31 13.43 8.31
CA LYS A 188 23.09 14.12 9.33
C LYS A 188 22.24 14.51 10.54
N THR A 189 20.99 14.87 10.31
CA THR A 189 20.02 15.26 11.34
C THR A 189 19.05 14.14 11.70
N ASN A 190 19.04 13.03 10.94
CA ASN A 190 18.05 11.96 11.00
C ASN A 190 16.60 12.44 10.90
N GLY A 191 16.37 13.49 10.13
CA GLY A 191 15.08 14.17 9.97
C GLY A 191 14.76 14.53 8.52
N LEU A 192 13.71 15.33 8.34
CA LEU A 192 13.32 15.85 7.03
C LEU A 192 14.39 16.79 6.48
N ASP A 193 14.76 16.63 5.22
CA ASP A 193 15.57 17.60 4.44
C ASP A 193 14.64 18.62 3.79
N TYR A 194 14.07 19.49 4.62
CA TYR A 194 13.07 20.45 4.18
C TYR A 194 13.60 21.40 3.10
N ASP A 195 14.78 21.99 3.32
CA ASP A 195 15.38 22.92 2.35
C ASP A 195 15.68 22.24 1.02
N GLY A 196 16.17 20.99 1.08
CA GLY A 196 16.40 20.18 -0.09
C GLY A 196 15.14 19.85 -0.85
N LEU A 197 14.07 19.49 -0.13
CA LEU A 197 12.75 19.23 -0.71
C LEU A 197 12.22 20.45 -1.47
N ILE A 198 12.18 21.62 -0.82
CA ILE A 198 11.70 22.86 -1.43
C ILE A 198 12.52 23.23 -2.68
N ALA A 199 13.86 23.14 -2.59
CA ALA A 199 14.73 23.45 -3.72
C ALA A 199 14.46 22.53 -4.92
N ASP A 200 14.35 21.20 -4.68
CA ASP A 200 14.12 20.24 -5.77
C ASP A 200 12.73 20.38 -6.41
N LEU A 201 11.68 20.64 -5.62
CA LEU A 201 10.34 20.90 -6.16
C LEU A 201 10.25 22.21 -6.91
N LYS A 202 11.03 23.23 -6.50
CA LYS A 202 11.12 24.50 -7.21
C LYS A 202 11.81 24.38 -8.58
N GLU A 203 12.81 23.48 -8.69
CA GLU A 203 13.51 23.19 -9.94
C GLU A 203 12.70 22.26 -10.86
N ALA A 204 11.75 21.50 -10.34
CA ALA A 204 10.91 20.62 -11.13
C ALA A 204 10.17 21.37 -12.23
N PRO A 205 10.04 20.81 -13.47
CA PRO A 205 9.25 21.40 -14.54
C PRO A 205 7.81 21.67 -14.08
N ASN A 206 7.27 22.83 -14.46
CA ASN A 206 5.88 23.18 -14.14
C ASN A 206 4.92 22.09 -14.61
N GLY A 207 3.90 21.77 -13.84
CA GLY A 207 2.94 20.72 -14.16
C GLY A 207 3.43 19.29 -13.88
N SER A 208 4.55 19.12 -13.18
CA SER A 208 4.99 17.81 -12.71
C SER A 208 4.02 17.21 -11.68
N VAL A 209 3.94 15.88 -11.61
CA VAL A 209 3.22 15.19 -10.52
C VAL A 209 4.14 15.06 -9.31
N ILE A 210 3.66 15.45 -8.13
CA ILE A 210 4.41 15.34 -6.87
C ILE A 210 3.74 14.28 -6.00
N LEU A 211 4.48 13.19 -5.73
CA LEU A 211 4.03 12.16 -4.81
C LEU A 211 4.37 12.57 -3.37
N LEU A 212 3.35 12.62 -2.54
CA LEU A 212 3.42 12.97 -1.12
C LEU A 212 2.88 11.81 -0.27
N HIS A 213 3.42 11.59 0.92
CA HIS A 213 2.83 10.68 1.91
C HIS A 213 1.98 11.51 2.87
N SER A 214 0.72 11.10 3.11
CA SER A 214 -0.20 11.88 3.94
C SER A 214 0.23 11.92 5.42
N CYS A 215 0.81 10.83 5.91
CA CYS A 215 1.39 10.68 7.24
C CYS A 215 2.33 9.48 7.29
N ALA A 216 3.20 9.45 8.30
CA ALA A 216 4.13 8.35 8.58
C ALA A 216 4.93 7.93 7.33
N HIS A 217 5.67 8.87 6.77
CA HIS A 217 6.45 8.67 5.55
C HIS A 217 7.25 7.35 5.56
N ASN A 218 7.04 6.52 4.55
CA ASN A 218 7.76 5.26 4.40
C ASN A 218 9.00 5.44 3.51
N PRO A 219 10.25 5.21 4.02
CA PRO A 219 10.55 4.47 5.25
C PRO A 219 10.95 5.32 6.47
N THR A 220 10.98 6.65 6.37
CA THR A 220 11.70 7.49 7.34
C THR A 220 10.92 7.78 8.63
N GLY A 221 9.57 7.74 8.58
CA GLY A 221 8.73 8.16 9.70
C GLY A 221 8.84 9.66 10.03
N CYS A 222 9.43 10.46 9.15
CA CYS A 222 9.56 11.91 9.30
C CYS A 222 8.52 12.57 8.40
N ASP A 223 7.65 13.39 8.98
CA ASP A 223 6.64 14.13 8.24
C ASP A 223 6.89 15.65 8.36
N PRO A 224 6.54 16.46 7.35
CA PRO A 224 6.55 17.90 7.45
C PRO A 224 5.63 18.41 8.57
N THR A 225 5.98 19.52 9.20
CA THR A 225 5.07 20.27 10.08
C THR A 225 3.95 20.93 9.28
N MET A 226 2.89 21.40 9.93
CA MET A 226 1.80 22.07 9.22
C MET A 226 2.27 23.36 8.52
N ASP A 227 3.23 24.10 9.08
CA ASP A 227 3.83 25.26 8.41
C ASP A 227 4.60 24.84 7.16
N GLN A 228 5.37 23.75 7.24
CA GLN A 228 6.08 23.21 6.09
C GLN A 228 5.12 22.64 5.01
N TRP A 229 4.01 22.03 5.42
CA TRP A 229 2.94 21.61 4.50
C TRP A 229 2.33 22.79 3.77
N LYS A 230 2.17 23.93 4.46
CA LYS A 230 1.69 25.17 3.83
C LYS A 230 2.66 25.66 2.75
N ASP A 231 3.95 25.74 3.05
CA ASP A 231 4.95 26.18 2.07
C ASP A 231 5.03 25.22 0.87
N ILE A 232 4.91 23.90 1.09
CA ILE A 232 4.84 22.90 0.02
C ILE A 232 3.59 23.13 -0.84
N SER A 233 2.43 23.38 -0.24
CA SER A 233 1.19 23.67 -0.95
C SER A 233 1.29 24.92 -1.81
N ASP A 234 1.83 26.01 -1.24
CA ASP A 234 2.02 27.28 -1.94
C ASP A 234 2.95 27.10 -3.16
N LEU A 235 4.06 26.36 -3.00
CA LEU A 235 4.99 26.05 -4.08
C LEU A 235 4.34 25.19 -5.19
N ILE A 236 3.55 24.20 -4.78
CA ILE A 236 2.81 23.33 -5.74
C ILE A 236 1.83 24.18 -6.57
N LYS A 237 1.14 25.14 -5.98
CA LYS A 237 0.27 26.10 -6.69
C LYS A 237 1.07 26.98 -7.64
N GLU A 238 2.15 27.59 -7.15
CA GLU A 238 3.03 28.45 -7.96
C GLU A 238 3.53 27.75 -9.23
N LYS A 239 3.89 26.47 -9.10
CA LYS A 239 4.45 25.66 -10.18
C LYS A 239 3.38 24.90 -11.00
N ASN A 240 2.10 25.03 -10.65
CA ASN A 240 1.00 24.24 -11.21
C ASN A 240 1.27 22.72 -11.18
N HIS A 241 1.91 22.24 -10.13
CA HIS A 241 2.15 20.83 -9.96
C HIS A 241 0.87 20.07 -9.58
N HIS A 242 0.81 18.79 -9.96
CA HIS A 242 -0.30 17.90 -9.62
C HIS A 242 0.01 17.14 -8.33
N VAL A 243 -0.95 17.09 -7.44
CA VAL A 243 -0.81 16.46 -6.11
C VAL A 243 -1.23 14.99 -6.19
N PHE A 244 -0.33 14.09 -5.77
CA PHE A 244 -0.64 12.68 -5.58
C PHE A 244 -0.27 12.24 -4.16
N PHE A 245 -1.26 12.00 -3.31
CA PHE A 245 -1.05 11.47 -1.97
C PHE A 245 -1.09 9.94 -1.95
N ASP A 246 -0.10 9.33 -1.26
CA ASP A 246 -0.17 7.95 -0.79
C ASP A 246 -0.50 7.94 0.71
N SER A 247 -1.64 7.32 1.07
CA SER A 247 -2.16 7.23 2.43
C SER A 247 -2.33 5.77 2.85
N ALA A 248 -1.35 5.24 3.57
CA ALA A 248 -1.36 3.85 4.03
C ALA A 248 -1.50 3.71 5.56
N TYR A 249 -1.39 4.81 6.32
CA TYR A 249 -1.21 4.75 7.77
C TYR A 249 -2.19 5.62 8.57
N GLN A 250 -3.23 6.18 7.95
CA GLN A 250 -4.24 6.98 8.62
C GLN A 250 -4.90 6.19 9.77
N GLY A 251 -4.89 6.75 10.98
CA GLY A 251 -5.33 6.13 12.22
C GLY A 251 -4.28 5.22 12.88
N PHE A 252 -3.37 4.66 12.10
CA PHE A 252 -2.30 3.80 12.58
C PHE A 252 -1.04 4.58 13.00
N ALA A 253 -0.75 5.72 12.37
CA ALA A 253 0.47 6.47 12.58
C ALA A 253 0.53 7.08 13.98
N SER A 254 -0.47 7.87 14.35
CA SER A 254 -0.55 8.53 15.66
C SER A 254 -1.49 7.81 16.64
N GLY A 255 -2.44 7.01 16.14
CA GLY A 255 -3.59 6.47 16.87
C GLY A 255 -4.83 7.37 16.80
N ASP A 256 -4.73 8.46 16.04
CA ASP A 256 -5.81 9.42 15.79
C ASP A 256 -5.97 9.62 14.28
N ALA A 257 -7.07 9.12 13.71
CA ALA A 257 -7.31 9.14 12.28
C ALA A 257 -7.54 10.56 11.73
N GLU A 258 -8.05 11.48 12.56
CA GLU A 258 -8.27 12.87 12.20
C GLU A 258 -6.94 13.63 12.10
N ALA A 259 -6.06 13.43 13.09
CA ALA A 259 -4.72 14.00 13.10
C ALA A 259 -3.87 13.48 11.93
N ASP A 260 -3.96 12.18 11.62
CA ASP A 260 -3.21 11.56 10.53
C ASP A 260 -3.69 12.01 9.13
N ALA A 261 -4.92 12.54 9.02
CA ALA A 261 -5.47 13.09 7.77
C ALA A 261 -5.22 14.59 7.61
N ALA A 262 -4.63 15.28 8.58
CA ALA A 262 -4.54 16.73 8.61
C ALA A 262 -3.85 17.32 7.37
N ALA A 263 -2.72 16.75 6.94
CA ALA A 263 -2.00 17.21 5.74
C ALA A 263 -2.84 17.07 4.46
N LEU A 264 -3.49 15.92 4.28
CA LEU A 264 -4.37 15.65 3.14
C LEU A 264 -5.53 16.67 3.11
N ARG A 265 -6.22 16.84 4.24
CA ARG A 265 -7.38 17.76 4.33
C ARG A 265 -6.96 19.21 4.15
N PHE A 266 -5.82 19.60 4.66
CA PHE A 266 -5.27 20.94 4.42
C PHE A 266 -5.10 21.20 2.90
N PHE A 267 -4.56 20.27 2.13
CA PHE A 267 -4.45 20.41 0.68
C PHE A 267 -5.82 20.50 -0.03
N VAL A 268 -6.82 19.79 0.45
CA VAL A 268 -8.20 19.89 -0.05
C VAL A 268 -8.78 21.27 0.24
N ASP A 269 -8.62 21.77 1.47
CA ASP A 269 -9.10 23.08 1.90
C ASP A 269 -8.40 24.21 1.13
N GLU A 270 -7.14 24.03 0.77
CA GLU A 270 -6.36 24.92 -0.09
C GLU A 270 -6.77 24.85 -1.57
N GLY A 271 -7.73 24.01 -1.95
CA GLY A 271 -8.31 23.93 -3.28
C GLY A 271 -7.48 23.14 -4.31
N HIS A 272 -6.60 22.24 -3.87
CA HIS A 272 -5.88 21.36 -4.79
C HIS A 272 -6.79 20.25 -5.34
N ASN A 273 -6.63 19.93 -6.63
CA ASN A 273 -7.19 18.71 -7.22
C ASN A 273 -6.36 17.50 -6.81
N VAL A 274 -6.65 16.98 -5.62
CA VAL A 274 -5.89 15.87 -5.03
C VAL A 274 -6.23 14.55 -5.71
N VAL A 275 -5.21 13.78 -6.09
CA VAL A 275 -5.31 12.35 -6.35
C VAL A 275 -4.83 11.61 -5.10
N LEU A 276 -5.65 10.70 -4.56
CA LEU A 276 -5.36 9.98 -3.33
C LEU A 276 -5.35 8.47 -3.56
N ALA A 277 -4.21 7.83 -3.32
CA ALA A 277 -4.10 6.38 -3.16
C ALA A 277 -4.23 6.02 -1.68
N GLN A 278 -5.26 5.27 -1.33
CA GLN A 278 -5.58 4.89 0.05
C GLN A 278 -5.48 3.37 0.24
N SER A 279 -4.93 2.94 1.37
CA SER A 279 -4.76 1.53 1.72
C SER A 279 -5.33 1.22 3.10
N PHE A 280 -6.09 0.13 3.20
CA PHE A 280 -6.58 -0.43 4.46
C PHE A 280 -5.74 -1.63 4.93
N ALA A 281 -4.58 -1.87 4.33
CA ALA A 281 -3.72 -3.00 4.66
C ALA A 281 -3.15 -2.93 6.09
N LYS A 282 -2.76 -1.73 6.56
CA LYS A 282 -2.11 -1.53 7.86
C LYS A 282 -3.11 -1.19 8.95
N ASN A 283 -3.86 -0.12 8.75
CA ASN A 283 -4.77 0.41 9.75
C ASN A 283 -5.93 -0.54 10.10
N PHE A 284 -6.41 -1.35 9.16
CA PHE A 284 -7.38 -2.43 9.42
C PHE A 284 -6.74 -3.81 9.60
N GLY A 285 -5.41 -3.93 9.49
CA GLY A 285 -4.74 -5.23 9.55
C GLY A 285 -5.08 -6.17 8.37
N LEU A 286 -5.65 -5.65 7.29
CA LEU A 286 -6.13 -6.40 6.12
C LEU A 286 -5.04 -6.62 5.07
N TYR A 287 -3.85 -7.02 5.49
CA TYR A 287 -2.67 -7.15 4.62
C TYR A 287 -2.91 -8.07 3.42
N GLY A 288 -3.57 -9.20 3.65
CA GLY A 288 -3.87 -10.23 2.64
C GLY A 288 -5.09 -9.93 1.78
N GLU A 289 -6.01 -9.09 2.26
CA GLU A 289 -7.30 -8.80 1.59
C GLU A 289 -7.18 -7.83 0.42
N ARG A 290 -6.07 -7.15 0.29
CA ARG A 290 -5.79 -6.21 -0.80
C ARG A 290 -6.88 -5.15 -0.99
N THR A 291 -7.24 -4.46 0.08
CA THR A 291 -8.32 -3.47 0.12
C THR A 291 -7.77 -2.05 0.13
N GLY A 292 -8.28 -1.20 -0.74
CA GLY A 292 -7.93 0.21 -0.87
C GLY A 292 -8.85 0.96 -1.81
N THR A 293 -8.59 2.24 -1.99
CA THR A 293 -9.29 3.11 -2.95
C THR A 293 -8.31 4.03 -3.69
N LEU A 294 -8.66 4.40 -4.91
CA LEU A 294 -8.15 5.60 -5.55
C LEU A 294 -9.26 6.62 -5.64
N SER A 295 -8.96 7.88 -5.33
CA SER A 295 -9.89 8.98 -5.59
C SER A 295 -9.21 10.15 -6.28
N VAL A 296 -10.01 10.92 -7.01
CA VAL A 296 -9.62 12.15 -7.72
C VAL A 296 -10.61 13.24 -7.35
N LEU A 297 -10.11 14.31 -6.76
CA LEU A 297 -10.90 15.49 -6.44
C LEU A 297 -11.06 16.32 -7.72
N CYS A 298 -12.30 16.45 -8.21
CA CYS A 298 -12.64 17.17 -9.44
C CYS A 298 -13.28 18.53 -9.11
N ASN A 299 -13.26 19.45 -10.05
CA ASN A 299 -13.87 20.78 -9.86
C ASN A 299 -15.39 20.78 -10.09
N SER A 300 -15.94 19.75 -10.75
CA SER A 300 -17.36 19.64 -11.02
C SER A 300 -17.85 18.20 -11.09
N VAL A 301 -19.17 18.01 -11.08
CA VAL A 301 -19.83 16.71 -11.26
C VAL A 301 -19.57 16.16 -12.68
N GLU A 302 -19.48 17.04 -13.68
CA GLU A 302 -19.18 16.68 -15.07
C GLU A 302 -17.75 16.14 -15.20
N GLU A 303 -16.76 16.81 -14.60
CA GLU A 303 -15.37 16.30 -14.52
C GLU A 303 -15.32 14.96 -13.82
N LYS A 304 -15.98 14.81 -12.67
CA LYS A 304 -16.10 13.53 -11.95
C LYS A 304 -16.62 12.42 -12.87
N SER A 305 -17.68 12.69 -13.63
CA SER A 305 -18.28 11.70 -14.54
C SER A 305 -17.29 11.25 -15.60
N ALA A 306 -16.55 12.21 -16.22
CA ALA A 306 -15.53 11.91 -17.19
C ALA A 306 -14.37 11.10 -16.56
N VAL A 307 -13.85 11.55 -15.42
CA VAL A 307 -12.77 10.85 -14.67
C VAL A 307 -13.20 9.43 -14.30
N MET A 308 -14.40 9.25 -13.72
CA MET A 308 -14.93 7.92 -13.38
C MET A 308 -15.01 6.99 -14.59
N SER A 309 -15.36 7.50 -15.76
CA SER A 309 -15.41 6.68 -16.98
C SER A 309 -14.03 6.19 -17.38
N GLN A 310 -13.01 7.06 -17.30
CA GLN A 310 -11.63 6.72 -17.65
C GLN A 310 -10.98 5.78 -16.61
N LEU A 311 -11.22 5.99 -15.32
CA LEU A 311 -10.75 5.07 -14.28
C LEU A 311 -11.27 3.65 -14.50
N LYS A 312 -12.55 3.50 -14.90
CA LYS A 312 -13.11 2.18 -15.24
C LYS A 312 -12.43 1.54 -16.46
N LEU A 313 -12.07 2.33 -17.47
CA LEU A 313 -11.33 1.86 -18.65
C LEU A 313 -9.91 1.40 -18.29
N ILE A 314 -9.24 2.09 -17.36
CA ILE A 314 -7.94 1.69 -16.83
C ILE A 314 -8.05 0.38 -16.03
N ILE A 315 -9.05 0.25 -15.15
CA ILE A 315 -9.24 -0.89 -14.26
C ILE A 315 -9.61 -2.16 -15.06
N ARG A 316 -10.48 -2.02 -16.07
CA ARG A 316 -11.05 -3.17 -16.80
C ARG A 316 -10.00 -4.16 -17.32
N PRO A 317 -8.90 -3.74 -17.97
CA PRO A 317 -7.85 -4.65 -18.44
C PRO A 317 -6.85 -5.07 -17.35
N MET A 318 -6.83 -4.40 -16.17
CA MET A 318 -5.90 -4.72 -15.09
C MET A 318 -6.36 -5.92 -14.25
N TYR A 319 -7.59 -5.85 -13.73
CA TYR A 319 -8.16 -6.89 -12.86
C TYR A 319 -9.68 -7.04 -13.01
N SER A 320 -10.29 -6.31 -13.93
CA SER A 320 -11.73 -6.35 -14.27
C SER A 320 -12.65 -5.84 -13.16
N SER A 321 -12.69 -6.51 -12.01
CA SER A 321 -13.47 -6.15 -10.83
C SER A 321 -12.66 -6.42 -9.57
N PRO A 322 -12.77 -5.59 -8.53
CA PRO A 322 -12.01 -5.79 -7.29
C PRO A 322 -12.61 -6.93 -6.44
N PRO A 323 -11.83 -7.51 -5.51
CA PRO A 323 -12.32 -8.50 -4.55
C PRO A 323 -13.29 -7.85 -3.55
N ILE A 324 -14.28 -8.62 -3.09
CA ILE A 324 -15.37 -8.09 -2.26
C ILE A 324 -15.16 -8.27 -0.75
N HIS A 325 -14.37 -9.27 -0.31
CA HIS A 325 -14.32 -9.64 1.12
C HIS A 325 -13.75 -8.52 1.98
N GLY A 326 -12.57 -8.03 1.67
CA GLY A 326 -11.93 -6.98 2.45
C GLY A 326 -12.71 -5.65 2.45
N SER A 327 -13.30 -5.26 1.30
CA SER A 327 -14.15 -4.08 1.23
C SER A 327 -15.44 -4.22 2.04
N SER A 328 -16.00 -5.44 2.11
CA SER A 328 -17.16 -5.73 2.97
C SER A 328 -16.82 -5.61 4.45
N ILE A 329 -15.64 -6.05 4.88
CA ILE A 329 -15.18 -5.87 6.27
C ILE A 329 -15.08 -4.37 6.60
N VAL A 330 -14.36 -3.59 5.79
CA VAL A 330 -14.22 -2.14 6.01
C VAL A 330 -15.58 -1.45 6.02
N LYS A 331 -16.45 -1.78 5.06
CA LYS A 331 -17.82 -1.26 5.00
C LYS A 331 -18.60 -1.58 6.27
N THR A 332 -18.56 -2.81 6.75
CA THR A 332 -19.27 -3.25 7.95
C THR A 332 -18.78 -2.48 9.18
N VAL A 333 -17.45 -2.33 9.34
CA VAL A 333 -16.89 -1.57 10.46
C VAL A 333 -17.29 -0.10 10.39
N LEU A 334 -17.11 0.57 9.24
CA LEU A 334 -17.35 2.02 9.11
C LEU A 334 -18.84 2.40 8.99
N THR A 335 -19.74 1.44 8.86
CA THR A 335 -21.21 1.69 8.86
C THR A 335 -21.79 1.60 10.27
N ASP A 336 -21.20 0.81 11.15
CA ASP A 336 -21.70 0.57 12.51
C ASP A 336 -20.90 1.45 13.50
N GLU A 337 -21.62 2.28 14.25
CA GLU A 337 -20.99 3.24 15.17
C GLU A 337 -20.19 2.56 16.30
N GLU A 338 -20.67 1.42 16.82
CA GLU A 338 -19.95 0.70 17.87
C GLU A 338 -18.68 0.05 17.35
N LEU A 339 -18.74 -0.58 16.16
CA LEU A 339 -17.55 -1.14 15.51
C LEU A 339 -16.57 -0.05 15.10
N THR A 340 -17.04 1.09 14.61
CA THR A 340 -16.19 2.25 14.28
C THR A 340 -15.46 2.76 15.52
N LYS A 341 -16.17 2.90 16.65
CA LYS A 341 -15.55 3.33 17.91
C LYS A 341 -14.52 2.32 18.41
N GLU A 342 -14.83 1.03 18.34
CA GLU A 342 -13.88 -0.04 18.69
C GLU A 342 -12.67 -0.04 17.76
N TYR A 343 -12.87 0.17 16.45
CA TYR A 343 -11.80 0.27 15.47
C TYR A 343 -10.83 1.42 15.78
N TYR A 344 -11.33 2.61 16.12
CA TYR A 344 -10.45 3.70 16.55
C TYR A 344 -9.69 3.36 17.83
N GLY A 345 -10.32 2.63 18.78
CA GLY A 345 -9.63 2.08 19.95
C GLY A 345 -8.50 1.12 19.59
N ASN A 346 -8.73 0.23 18.61
CA ASN A 346 -7.72 -0.69 18.11
C ASN A 346 -6.55 0.04 17.42
N CYS A 347 -6.82 1.08 16.63
CA CYS A 347 -5.77 1.91 16.03
C CYS A 347 -4.90 2.57 17.11
N LYS A 348 -5.53 3.14 18.13
CA LYS A 348 -4.83 3.77 19.26
C LYS A 348 -3.93 2.78 19.99
N GLU A 349 -4.45 1.57 20.30
CA GLU A 349 -3.67 0.49 20.93
C GLU A 349 -2.43 0.13 20.11
N MET A 350 -2.57 -0.03 18.78
CA MET A 350 -1.44 -0.32 17.89
C MET A 350 -0.38 0.79 17.93
N ALA A 351 -0.80 2.04 17.81
CA ALA A 351 0.10 3.20 17.80
C ALA A 351 0.82 3.37 19.15
N GLU A 352 0.10 3.25 20.27
CA GLU A 352 0.66 3.36 21.62
C GLU A 352 1.69 2.25 21.87
N ARG A 353 1.39 1.02 21.45
CA ARG A 353 2.33 -0.08 21.57
C ARG A 353 3.60 0.15 20.74
N ILE A 354 3.49 0.62 19.51
CA ILE A 354 4.67 0.95 18.69
C ILE A 354 5.51 2.05 19.38
N LYS A 355 4.88 3.10 19.89
CA LYS A 355 5.57 4.17 20.63
C LYS A 355 6.29 3.62 21.86
N SER A 356 5.63 2.77 22.66
CA SER A 356 6.24 2.19 23.84
C SER A 356 7.43 1.27 23.50
N MET A 357 7.34 0.49 22.42
CA MET A 357 8.45 -0.36 21.97
C MET A 357 9.65 0.46 21.46
N ARG A 358 9.43 1.60 20.81
CA ARG A 358 10.50 2.52 20.40
C ARG A 358 11.19 3.13 21.61
N MET A 359 10.44 3.59 22.61
CA MET A 359 11.01 4.10 23.87
C MET A 359 11.84 3.01 24.55
N ARG A 360 11.29 1.79 24.69
CA ARG A 360 12.02 0.68 25.30
C ARG A 360 13.30 0.30 24.54
N LEU A 361 13.26 0.34 23.21
CA LEU A 361 14.47 0.12 22.39
C LEU A 361 15.56 1.14 22.71
N VAL A 362 15.22 2.42 22.77
CA VAL A 362 16.20 3.49 23.10
C VAL A 362 16.74 3.34 24.51
N GLU A 363 15.90 3.00 25.48
CA GLU A 363 16.31 2.69 26.87
C GLU A 363 17.32 1.54 26.91
N VAL A 364 17.00 0.40 26.27
CA VAL A 364 17.89 -0.77 26.23
C VAL A 364 19.20 -0.46 25.54
N LEU A 365 19.19 0.26 24.44
CA LEU A 365 20.41 0.69 23.77
C LEU A 365 21.31 1.52 24.69
N LYS A 366 20.74 2.38 25.51
CA LYS A 366 21.47 3.15 26.53
C LYS A 366 21.98 2.25 27.67
N GLU A 367 21.14 1.32 28.15
CA GLU A 367 21.53 0.33 29.20
C GLU A 367 22.72 -0.52 28.80
N VAL A 368 22.82 -0.92 27.52
CA VAL A 368 23.95 -1.71 27.00
C VAL A 368 25.16 -0.85 26.60
N GLY A 369 25.15 0.45 26.91
CA GLY A 369 26.30 1.35 26.74
C GLY A 369 26.44 1.94 25.34
N SER A 370 25.38 1.97 24.50
CA SER A 370 25.45 2.66 23.21
C SER A 370 25.66 4.16 23.42
N THR A 371 26.68 4.72 22.78
CA THR A 371 27.00 6.15 22.81
C THR A 371 26.36 6.93 21.66
N HIS A 372 25.67 6.24 20.74
CA HIS A 372 24.99 6.87 19.61
C HIS A 372 23.71 7.56 20.06
N ASP A 373 23.38 8.70 19.47
CA ASP A 373 22.10 9.37 19.70
C ASP A 373 20.98 8.63 18.93
N TRP A 374 20.07 8.03 19.68
CA TRP A 374 18.91 7.30 19.18
C TRP A 374 17.60 8.07 19.30
N SER A 375 17.64 9.38 19.63
CA SER A 375 16.44 10.21 19.85
C SER A 375 15.48 10.22 18.65
N HIS A 376 16.05 10.13 17.44
CA HIS A 376 15.27 10.07 16.20
C HIS A 376 14.34 8.85 16.13
N VAL A 377 14.67 7.72 16.77
CA VAL A 377 13.80 6.54 16.81
C VAL A 377 12.48 6.83 17.50
N THR A 378 12.48 7.68 18.52
CA THR A 378 11.27 8.05 19.26
C THR A 378 10.51 9.22 18.65
N SER A 379 11.16 10.06 17.85
CA SER A 379 10.51 11.19 17.15
C SER A 379 9.85 10.78 15.82
N GLN A 380 10.31 9.69 15.19
CA GLN A 380 9.70 9.13 13.98
C GLN A 380 8.35 8.47 14.31
N ILE A 381 7.41 8.50 13.36
CA ILE A 381 6.08 7.89 13.51
C ILE A 381 5.81 6.79 12.48
N GLY A 382 4.77 6.00 12.72
CA GLY A 382 4.37 4.90 11.84
C GLY A 382 5.09 3.58 12.13
N MET A 383 5.08 2.67 11.16
CA MET A 383 5.52 1.28 11.33
C MET A 383 7.04 1.12 11.41
N PHE A 384 7.80 1.97 10.73
CA PHE A 384 9.24 1.81 10.57
C PHE A 384 10.03 2.76 11.48
N ALA A 385 11.14 2.26 12.05
CA ALA A 385 12.18 3.08 12.65
C ALA A 385 13.35 3.14 11.67
N PHE A 386 13.58 4.29 11.07
CA PHE A 386 14.68 4.50 10.12
C PHE A 386 15.95 4.88 10.88
N THR A 387 16.74 3.87 11.24
CA THR A 387 17.89 4.03 12.14
C THR A 387 19.10 4.71 11.50
N GLY A 388 19.09 4.93 10.19
CA GLY A 388 20.26 5.45 9.45
C GLY A 388 21.45 4.47 9.35
N LYS A 389 21.31 3.26 9.91
CA LYS A 389 22.35 2.23 9.83
C LYS A 389 22.16 1.38 8.59
N ASN A 390 23.26 1.15 7.88
CA ASN A 390 23.26 0.20 6.77
C ASN A 390 22.97 -1.20 7.32
N PRO A 391 21.99 -1.96 6.79
CA PRO A 391 21.67 -3.30 7.25
C PRO A 391 22.86 -4.27 7.22
N PHE A 392 23.87 -4.00 6.40
CA PHE A 392 25.11 -4.77 6.36
C PHE A 392 26.16 -4.35 7.39
N SER A 393 26.03 -3.20 8.06
CA SER A 393 26.97 -2.74 9.10
C SER A 393 26.54 -3.09 10.52
N SER A 394 25.36 -3.65 10.72
CA SER A 394 24.79 -4.01 12.02
C SER A 394 24.83 -5.52 12.32
N LEU A 395 25.56 -6.30 11.51
CA LEU A 395 25.75 -7.75 11.70
C LEU A 395 27.14 -8.11 12.26
N LEU A 396 27.84 -7.14 12.88
CA LEU A 396 29.07 -7.40 13.62
C LEU A 396 28.92 -7.01 15.07
#